data_2dd5f3b8c33f70eaabc264276b28b59f
#
_entry.id   2dd5f3b8c33f70eaabc264276b28b59f
#
_cell.length_a   1.000
_cell.length_b   1.000
_cell.length_c   1.000
_cell.angle_alpha   90.00
_cell.angle_beta   90.00
_cell.angle_gamma   90.00
#
_symmetry.space_group_name_H-M   'P 1'
#
loop_
_entity.id
_entity.type
_entity.pdbx_description
1 polymer ?
#
loop_
_entity_poly.entity_id
_entity_poly.type
_entity_poly.pdbx_seq_one_letter_code
_entity_poly.pdbx_strand_id
1 'polypeptide(L)'
;ETARSIVYNVNRADCFYPNTSFNALERKRYLTLAIADCEQLMLDMQCLMDIGLPVNANRFEELAAMVEEEIRLLKGARKNVRVTGKKSTEERIAEAEAELERLRSL
;
A
#
# COMPACT_ATOMS: atom_id res chain seq x y z
N GLU A 1 -4.14 2.90 18.69
CA GLU A 1 -5.17 2.47 17.73
C GLU A 1 -4.69 2.68 16.29
N THR A 2 -4.35 3.92 15.93
CA THR A 2 -3.89 4.22 14.57
C THR A 2 -2.60 3.47 14.20
N ALA A 3 -1.65 3.36 15.15
CA ALA A 3 -0.41 2.64 14.92
C ALA A 3 -0.65 1.15 14.66
N ARG A 4 -1.61 0.54 15.35
CA ARG A 4 -2.00 -0.86 15.11
C ARG A 4 -2.62 -1.03 13.73
N SER A 5 -3.43 -0.06 13.30
CA SER A 5 -4.06 -0.10 11.99
C SER A 5 -3.01 -0.04 10.88
N ILE A 6 -1.96 0.78 11.04
CA ILE A 6 -0.85 0.85 10.09
C ILE A 6 -0.19 -0.53 9.95
N VAL A 7 0.17 -1.15 11.07
CA VAL A 7 0.84 -2.47 11.07
C VAL A 7 -0.07 -3.51 10.45
N TYR A 8 -1.35 -3.51 10.81
CA TYR A 8 -2.32 -4.44 10.24
C TYR A 8 -2.42 -4.30 8.73
N ASN A 9 -2.56 -3.07 8.23
CA ASN A 9 -2.73 -2.83 6.80
C ASN A 9 -1.47 -3.17 6.01
N VAL A 10 -0.29 -2.89 6.54
CA VAL A 10 0.97 -3.27 5.89
C VAL A 10 1.09 -4.79 5.84
N ASN A 11 0.80 -5.49 6.94
CA ASN A 11 0.84 -6.94 6.98
C ASN A 11 -0.19 -7.56 6.03
N ARG A 12 -1.39 -6.99 5.93
CA ARG A 12 -2.39 -7.46 4.99
C ARG A 12 -1.95 -7.24 3.55
N ALA A 13 -1.31 -6.12 3.25
CA ALA A 13 -0.76 -5.86 1.93
C ALA A 13 0.27 -6.94 1.55
N ASP A 14 1.14 -7.32 2.50
CA ASP A 14 2.16 -8.34 2.27
C ASP A 14 1.56 -9.73 2.06
N CYS A 15 0.38 -10.00 2.60
CA CYS A 15 -0.33 -11.26 2.37
C CYS A 15 -0.83 -11.41 0.93
N PHE A 16 -1.03 -10.30 0.22
CA PHE A 16 -1.51 -10.32 -1.15
C PHE A 16 -0.33 -10.19 -2.11
N TYR A 17 0.28 -11.33 -2.43
CA TYR A 17 1.34 -11.35 -3.42
C TYR A 17 0.76 -10.96 -4.78
N PRO A 18 1.35 -9.98 -5.50
CA PRO A 18 0.72 -9.44 -6.71
C PRO A 18 0.91 -10.35 -7.94
N ASN A 19 0.50 -11.60 -7.83
CA ASN A 19 0.58 -12.57 -8.93
C ASN A 19 -0.69 -12.63 -9.77
N THR A 20 -1.75 -11.95 -9.34
CA THR A 20 -3.00 -11.79 -10.07
C THR A 20 -3.46 -10.35 -9.99
N SER A 21 -4.32 -9.93 -10.90
CA SER A 21 -4.89 -8.57 -10.88
C SER A 21 -5.66 -8.31 -9.57
N PHE A 22 -6.41 -9.31 -9.09
CA PHE A 22 -7.14 -9.19 -7.83
C PHE A 22 -6.18 -8.95 -6.66
N ASN A 23 -5.14 -9.77 -6.54
CA ASN A 23 -4.19 -9.65 -5.43
C ASN A 23 -3.40 -8.32 -5.50
N ALA A 24 -3.07 -7.86 -6.70
CA ALA A 24 -2.42 -6.56 -6.86
C ALA A 24 -3.31 -5.43 -6.40
N LEU A 25 -4.61 -5.46 -6.73
CA LEU A 25 -5.58 -4.46 -6.29
C LEU A 25 -5.76 -4.49 -4.78
N GLU A 26 -5.85 -5.67 -4.16
CA GLU A 26 -5.99 -5.81 -2.72
C GLU A 26 -4.74 -5.30 -2.00
N ARG A 27 -3.56 -5.61 -2.52
CA ARG A 27 -2.31 -5.09 -1.96
C ARG A 27 -2.29 -3.56 -2.01
N LYS A 28 -2.67 -3.00 -3.15
CA LYS A 28 -2.74 -1.55 -3.33
C LYS A 28 -3.75 -0.91 -2.38
N ARG A 29 -4.91 -1.55 -2.18
CA ARG A 29 -5.94 -1.09 -1.25
C ARG A 29 -5.41 -1.02 0.18
N TYR A 30 -4.75 -2.08 0.65
CA TYR A 30 -4.20 -2.10 2.01
C TYR A 30 -3.06 -1.10 2.18
N LEU A 31 -2.24 -0.88 1.17
CA LEU A 31 -1.22 0.17 1.21
C LEU A 31 -1.84 1.56 1.30
N THR A 32 -2.94 1.79 0.57
CA THR A 32 -3.67 3.05 0.64
C THR A 32 -4.25 3.28 2.03
N LEU A 33 -4.81 2.24 2.67
CA LEU A 33 -5.31 2.33 4.04
C LEU A 33 -4.18 2.62 5.03
N ALA A 34 -3.03 2.00 4.86
CA ALA A 34 -1.86 2.26 5.71
C ALA A 34 -1.38 3.70 5.58
N ILE A 35 -1.37 4.26 4.38
CA ILE A 35 -1.01 5.66 4.14
C ILE A 35 -2.00 6.59 4.85
N ALA A 36 -3.29 6.32 4.73
CA ALA A 36 -4.33 7.11 5.41
C ALA A 36 -4.16 7.06 6.93
N ASP A 37 -3.82 5.90 7.48
CA ASP A 37 -3.55 5.75 8.91
C ASP A 37 -2.33 6.55 9.35
N CYS A 38 -1.28 6.59 8.54
CA CYS A 38 -0.09 7.40 8.81
C CYS A 38 -0.44 8.89 8.82
N GLU A 39 -1.24 9.34 7.87
CA GLU A 39 -1.69 10.72 7.80
C GLU A 39 -2.56 11.08 9.02
N GLN A 40 -3.43 10.15 9.46
CA GLN A 40 -4.22 10.34 10.67
C GLN A 40 -3.34 10.43 11.90
N LEU A 41 -2.30 9.62 11.99
CA LEU A 41 -1.33 9.69 13.09
C LEU A 41 -0.66 11.06 13.16
N MET A 42 -0.28 11.62 12.01
CA MET A 42 0.30 12.97 11.95
C MET A 42 -0.68 14.02 12.48
N LEU A 43 -1.95 13.92 12.10
CA LEU A 43 -2.99 14.84 12.59
C LEU A 43 -3.18 14.69 14.10
N ASP A 44 -3.20 13.47 14.61
CA ASP A 44 -3.33 13.20 16.05
C ASP A 44 -2.17 13.82 16.82
N MET A 45 -0.95 13.69 16.31
CA MET A 45 0.24 14.29 16.93
C MET A 45 0.15 15.81 16.94
N GLN A 46 -0.31 16.41 15.83
CA GLN A 46 -0.49 17.85 15.74
C GLN A 46 -1.55 18.34 16.72
N CYS A 47 -2.65 17.61 16.87
CA CYS A 47 -3.69 17.94 17.84
C CYS A 47 -3.16 17.92 19.26
N LEU A 48 -2.30 16.97 19.62
CA LEU A 48 -1.69 16.91 20.94
C LEU A 48 -0.85 18.16 21.23
N MET A 49 -0.10 18.65 20.23
CA MET A 49 0.65 19.88 20.37
C MET A 49 -0.25 21.10 20.50
N ASP A 50 -1.33 21.17 19.71
CA ASP A 50 -2.25 22.29 19.71
C ASP A 50 -3.01 22.41 21.04
N ILE A 51 -3.26 21.29 21.71
CA ILE A 51 -3.88 21.26 23.04
C ILE A 51 -2.93 21.80 24.12
N GLY A 52 -1.64 21.89 23.81
CA GLY A 52 -0.64 22.39 24.74
C GLY A 52 -0.16 21.34 25.75
N LEU A 53 -0.32 20.07 25.45
CA LEU A 53 0.24 19.01 26.28
C LEU A 53 1.76 19.12 26.29
N PRO A 54 2.42 18.78 27.44
CA PRO A 54 3.87 18.86 27.53
C PRO A 54 4.52 17.76 26.70
N VAL A 55 4.74 18.05 25.42
CA VAL A 55 5.41 17.14 24.50
C VAL A 55 6.81 17.67 24.25
N ASN A 56 7.80 16.78 24.26
CA ASN A 56 9.16 17.14 23.89
C ASN A 56 9.20 17.45 22.41
N ALA A 57 9.46 18.72 22.05
CA ALA A 57 9.44 19.19 20.68
C ALA A 57 10.42 18.44 19.78
N ASN A 58 11.63 18.14 20.28
CA ASN A 58 12.62 17.40 19.51
C ASN A 58 12.13 15.98 19.20
N ARG A 59 11.50 15.34 20.19
CA ARG A 59 10.95 14.00 20.03
C ARG A 59 9.80 14.00 19.04
N PHE A 60 8.98 15.04 19.10
CA PHE A 60 7.87 15.21 18.15
C PHE A 60 8.40 15.34 16.72
N GLU A 61 9.42 16.17 16.51
CA GLU A 61 10.02 16.35 15.19
C GLU A 61 10.60 15.05 14.65
N GLU A 62 11.29 14.29 15.50
CA GLU A 62 11.83 13.00 15.13
C GLU A 62 10.74 12.03 14.70
N LEU A 63 9.66 11.94 15.48
CA LEU A 63 8.54 11.07 15.16
C LEU A 63 7.83 11.52 13.89
N ALA A 64 7.64 12.82 13.71
CA ALA A 64 7.03 13.37 12.51
C ALA A 64 7.85 13.02 11.27
N ALA A 65 9.16 13.15 11.35
CA ALA A 65 10.06 12.80 10.25
C ALA A 65 9.98 11.32 9.92
N MET A 66 9.91 10.45 10.93
CA MET A 66 9.77 9.00 10.74
C MET A 66 8.45 8.64 10.07
N VAL A 67 7.35 9.27 10.47
CA VAL A 67 6.03 9.02 9.88
C VAL A 67 5.99 9.52 8.44
N GLU A 68 6.55 10.69 8.15
CA GLU A 68 6.63 11.23 6.80
C GLU A 68 7.44 10.30 5.88
N GLU A 69 8.55 9.77 6.37
CA GLU A 69 9.36 8.82 5.62
C GLU A 69 8.59 7.55 5.34
N GLU A 70 7.82 7.04 6.33
CA GLU A 70 6.99 5.88 6.14
C GLU A 70 5.91 6.12 5.09
N ILE A 71 5.27 7.28 5.11
CA ILE A 71 4.28 7.66 4.10
C ILE A 71 4.92 7.65 2.71
N ARG A 72 6.11 8.20 2.59
CA ARG A 72 6.84 8.23 1.32
C ARG A 72 7.14 6.84 0.81
N LEU A 73 7.60 5.95 1.69
CA LEU A 73 7.91 4.57 1.35
C LEU A 73 6.65 3.80 0.94
N LEU A 74 5.55 4.00 1.66
CA LEU A 74 4.27 3.35 1.35
C LEU A 74 3.71 3.85 0.02
N LYS A 75 3.81 5.13 -0.27
CA LYS A 75 3.39 5.69 -1.56
C LYS A 75 4.23 5.12 -2.71
N GLY A 76 5.54 4.98 -2.49
CA GLY A 76 6.42 4.35 -3.46
C GLY A 76 6.05 2.89 -3.71
N ALA A 77 5.80 2.14 -2.64
CA ALA A 77 5.38 0.75 -2.75
C ALA A 77 4.05 0.63 -3.49
N ARG A 78 3.08 1.51 -3.18
CA ARG A 78 1.78 1.53 -3.84
C ARG A 78 1.91 1.82 -5.33
N LYS A 79 2.76 2.79 -5.68
CA LYS A 79 3.01 3.17 -7.08
C LYS A 79 3.60 2.01 -7.87
N ASN A 80 4.42 1.19 -7.23
CA ASN A 80 5.12 0.09 -7.87
C ASN A 80 4.36 -1.23 -7.82
N VAL A 81 3.14 -1.26 -7.26
CA VAL A 81 2.32 -2.47 -7.26
C VAL A 81 1.86 -2.77 -8.68
N ARG A 82 2.22 -3.94 -9.17
CA ARG A 82 1.80 -4.45 -10.46
C ARG A 82 1.85 -5.98 -10.41
N VAL A 83 1.17 -6.61 -11.33
CA VAL A 83 1.19 -8.08 -11.42
C VAL A 83 2.61 -8.51 -11.77
N THR A 84 3.23 -9.30 -10.88
CA THR A 84 4.59 -9.79 -11.04
C THR A 84 4.59 -11.29 -11.26
N GLY A 85 5.57 -11.79 -12.04
CA GLY A 85 5.71 -13.21 -12.34
C GLY A 85 4.60 -13.80 -13.17
N LYS A 86 3.62 -13.00 -13.55
CA LYS A 86 2.49 -13.36 -14.38
C LYS A 86 2.21 -12.21 -15.33
N LYS A 87 1.61 -12.53 -16.46
CA LYS A 87 1.20 -11.51 -17.41
C LYS A 87 -0.08 -10.85 -16.92
N SER A 88 -0.34 -9.64 -17.40
CA SER A 88 -1.57 -8.93 -17.09
C SER A 88 -2.78 -9.74 -17.55
N THR A 89 -3.97 -9.40 -17.05
CA THR A 89 -5.20 -10.07 -17.48
C THR A 89 -5.41 -9.96 -18.98
N GLU A 90 -5.13 -8.80 -19.56
CA GLU A 90 -5.24 -8.57 -20.99
C GLU A 90 -4.30 -9.46 -21.79
N GLU A 91 -3.06 -9.60 -21.36
CA GLU A 91 -2.09 -10.48 -21.99
C GLU A 91 -2.51 -11.94 -21.90
N ARG A 92 -3.09 -12.34 -20.77
CA ARG A 92 -3.60 -13.71 -20.59
C ARG A 92 -4.75 -13.99 -21.53
N ILE A 93 -5.67 -13.05 -21.69
CA ILE A 93 -6.79 -13.18 -22.62
C ILE A 93 -6.27 -13.30 -24.04
N ALA A 94 -5.33 -12.45 -24.43
CA ALA A 94 -4.73 -12.48 -25.76
C ALA A 94 -4.04 -13.81 -26.03
N GLU A 95 -3.32 -14.37 -25.06
CA GLU A 95 -2.68 -15.67 -25.18
C GLU A 95 -3.69 -16.79 -25.32
N ALA A 96 -4.76 -16.76 -24.52
CA ALA A 96 -5.82 -17.76 -24.58
C ALA A 96 -6.52 -17.72 -25.93
N GLU A 97 -6.79 -16.55 -26.46
CA GLU A 97 -7.40 -16.38 -27.79
C GLU A 97 -6.47 -16.90 -28.90
N ALA A 98 -5.19 -16.59 -28.81
CA ALA A 98 -4.20 -17.07 -29.78
C ALA A 98 -4.11 -18.60 -29.76
N GLU A 99 -4.14 -19.19 -28.57
CA GLU A 99 -4.11 -20.65 -28.41
C GLU A 99 -5.35 -21.31 -28.96
N LEU A 100 -6.53 -20.74 -28.70
CA LEU A 100 -7.79 -21.21 -29.23
C LEU A 100 -7.76 -21.19 -30.76
N GLU A 101 -7.29 -20.10 -31.35
CA GLU A 101 -7.21 -19.95 -32.78
C GLU A 101 -6.25 -20.97 -33.40
N ARG A 102 -5.13 -21.21 -32.75
CA ARG A 102 -4.18 -22.24 -33.16
C ARG A 102 -4.80 -23.63 -33.16
N LEU A 103 -5.56 -23.95 -32.10
CA LEU A 103 -6.26 -25.23 -32.00
C LEU A 103 -7.36 -25.38 -33.06
N ARG A 104 -8.02 -24.28 -33.40
CA ARG A 104 -9.04 -24.29 -34.47
C ARG A 104 -8.44 -24.54 -35.84
N SER A 105 -7.19 -24.11 -36.02
CA SER A 105 -6.47 -24.30 -37.29
C SER A 105 -6.01 -25.74 -37.50
N LEU A 106 -6.01 -26.53 -36.44
CA LEU A 106 -5.68 -27.92 -36.50
C LEU A 106 -6.91 -28.75 -36.95
#